data_abff57c696979cad5e3c6065ccdaec27
#
_entry.id   abff57c696979cad5e3c6065ccdaec27
#
_cell.length_a   1.000
_cell.length_b   1.000
_cell.length_c   1.000
_cell.angle_alpha   90.00
_cell.angle_beta   90.00
_cell.angle_gamma   90.00
#
_symmetry.space_group_name_H-M   'P 1'
#
loop_
_entity.id
_entity.type
_entity.pdbx_description
1 polymer ?
#
loop_
_entity_poly.entity_id
_entity_poly.type
_entity_poly.pdbx_seq_one_letter_code
_entity_poly.pdbx_strand_id
1 'polypeptide(L)'
;MDKIKIGVIGCGYWGPNLIRNFSEIPTSEVVAISDLREERLKTIKSTNHDVVTTRNYKDLFEMNLDGVVVATPPATHFAIAQDALNHDLNVLVEKPLTTTSEQAEQLIELAAQKGKVLMVGHTFRFNNAVHALKKLVEDGEIGRIHYVDTARLNLGLFQRDLNVLWDLAPHDLSIISYILDKNPLSLEVYGTACVLKGVYDVVHMNLIYPGNILAHVHVSWLDPCKVRRVTVVGSKKMVVYNDIEPSEKIKIYDKGVDTPDYTNTFGEFQCSYRYGDIIIPNIKFTEPLRQECQHFVDCISNHIPCETSGEDGLKVVRILEAAQNSLMNGHHEEALKW
;
A
#
# COMPACT_ATOMS: atom_id res chain seq x y z
N MET A 1 24.12 -1.08 -21.11
CA MET A 1 23.47 -2.13 -20.30
C MET A 1 22.25 -2.59 -21.07
N ASP A 2 22.03 -3.88 -21.11
CA ASP A 2 20.80 -4.40 -21.71
C ASP A 2 19.60 -3.97 -20.87
N LYS A 3 18.48 -3.70 -21.54
CA LYS A 3 17.26 -3.30 -20.84
C LYS A 3 16.64 -4.50 -20.13
N ILE A 4 16.09 -4.26 -18.94
CA ILE A 4 15.28 -5.26 -18.21
C ILE A 4 13.97 -5.50 -18.97
N LYS A 5 13.74 -6.74 -19.36
CA LYS A 5 12.61 -7.17 -20.17
C LYS A 5 11.44 -7.56 -19.27
N ILE A 6 10.34 -6.83 -19.40
CA ILE A 6 9.16 -6.95 -18.55
C ILE A 6 7.98 -7.51 -19.34
N GLY A 7 7.30 -8.50 -18.75
CA GLY A 7 5.98 -8.93 -19.16
C GLY A 7 4.90 -8.35 -18.24
N VAL A 8 3.74 -7.95 -18.78
CA VAL A 8 2.61 -7.47 -17.97
C VAL A 8 1.42 -8.39 -18.13
N ILE A 9 0.91 -8.89 -17.00
CA ILE A 9 -0.22 -9.82 -16.93
C ILE A 9 -1.41 -9.08 -16.31
N GLY A 10 -2.45 -8.83 -17.12
CA GLY A 10 -3.63 -8.05 -16.75
C GLY A 10 -3.59 -6.62 -17.27
N CYS A 11 -4.54 -6.30 -18.16
CA CYS A 11 -4.74 -4.95 -18.73
C CYS A 11 -6.03 -4.31 -18.20
N GLY A 12 -6.30 -4.49 -16.89
CA GLY A 12 -7.42 -3.88 -16.19
C GLY A 12 -7.23 -2.37 -16.01
N TYR A 13 -7.60 -1.87 -14.84
CA TYR A 13 -7.46 -0.44 -14.51
C TYR A 13 -5.99 -0.02 -14.37
N TRP A 14 -5.16 -0.85 -13.71
CA TRP A 14 -3.75 -0.54 -13.44
C TRP A 14 -2.80 -0.95 -14.55
N GLY A 15 -3.09 -2.03 -15.29
CA GLY A 15 -2.22 -2.55 -16.34
C GLY A 15 -1.72 -1.50 -17.32
N PRO A 16 -2.58 -0.67 -17.95
CA PRO A 16 -2.14 0.38 -18.86
C PRO A 16 -1.18 1.40 -18.23
N ASN A 17 -1.37 1.74 -16.94
CA ASN A 17 -0.49 2.67 -16.22
C ASN A 17 0.89 2.05 -15.97
N LEU A 18 0.94 0.76 -15.60
CA LEU A 18 2.18 0.01 -15.42
C LEU A 18 2.94 -0.12 -16.76
N ILE A 19 2.24 -0.50 -17.83
CA ILE A 19 2.82 -0.58 -19.17
C ILE A 19 3.46 0.75 -19.58
N ARG A 20 2.74 1.87 -19.42
CA ARG A 20 3.27 3.20 -19.71
C ARG A 20 4.53 3.50 -18.91
N ASN A 21 4.48 3.30 -17.59
CA ASN A 21 5.60 3.60 -16.70
C ASN A 21 6.85 2.77 -17.04
N PHE A 22 6.72 1.45 -17.22
CA PHE A 22 7.84 0.61 -17.62
C PHE A 22 8.38 0.97 -19.02
N SER A 23 7.52 1.34 -19.95
CA SER A 23 7.95 1.76 -21.30
C SER A 23 8.70 3.09 -21.30
N GLU A 24 8.41 3.99 -20.37
CA GLU A 24 9.08 5.28 -20.22
C GLU A 24 10.41 5.21 -19.44
N ILE A 25 10.70 4.11 -18.75
CA ILE A 25 11.96 3.89 -18.03
C ILE A 25 13.05 3.50 -19.04
N PRO A 26 14.16 4.27 -19.15
CA PRO A 26 15.19 4.01 -20.16
C PRO A 26 15.85 2.63 -20.03
N THR A 27 15.90 2.09 -18.82
CA THR A 27 16.54 0.81 -18.47
C THR A 27 15.58 -0.39 -18.50
N SER A 28 14.33 -0.20 -18.91
CA SER A 28 13.36 -1.29 -19.07
C SER A 28 12.72 -1.32 -20.47
N GLU A 29 12.10 -2.44 -20.78
CA GLU A 29 11.37 -2.68 -22.02
C GLU A 29 10.18 -3.60 -21.72
N VAL A 30 8.99 -3.19 -22.15
CA VAL A 30 7.79 -4.05 -22.09
C VAL A 30 7.80 -4.91 -23.36
N VAL A 31 8.07 -6.19 -23.21
CA VAL A 31 8.19 -7.15 -24.33
C VAL A 31 6.85 -7.81 -24.65
N ALA A 32 6.08 -8.18 -23.61
CA ALA A 32 4.86 -8.94 -23.79
C ALA A 32 3.76 -8.54 -22.80
N ILE A 33 2.52 -8.68 -23.22
CA ILE A 33 1.34 -8.33 -22.45
C ILE A 33 0.29 -9.44 -22.60
N SER A 34 -0.33 -9.83 -21.47
CA SER A 34 -1.42 -10.80 -21.48
C SER A 34 -2.67 -10.25 -20.79
N ASP A 35 -3.83 -10.48 -21.41
CA ASP A 35 -5.16 -10.28 -20.80
C ASP A 35 -6.16 -11.24 -21.43
N LEU A 36 -7.12 -11.75 -20.66
CA LEU A 36 -8.15 -12.65 -21.16
C LEU A 36 -9.08 -11.99 -22.19
N ARG A 37 -9.19 -10.66 -22.18
CA ARG A 37 -10.08 -9.86 -23.01
C ARG A 37 -9.33 -9.33 -24.22
N GLU A 38 -9.68 -9.83 -25.39
CA GLU A 38 -9.10 -9.46 -26.67
C GLU A 38 -9.19 -7.96 -26.98
N GLU A 39 -10.30 -7.30 -26.61
CA GLU A 39 -10.48 -5.86 -26.84
C GLU A 39 -9.48 -5.01 -26.06
N ARG A 40 -9.07 -5.43 -24.87
CA ARG A 40 -8.04 -4.74 -24.09
C ARG A 40 -6.67 -4.87 -24.75
N LEU A 41 -6.34 -6.08 -25.21
CA LEU A 41 -5.11 -6.32 -25.97
C LEU A 41 -5.02 -5.47 -27.24
N LYS A 42 -6.12 -5.37 -28.00
CA LYS A 42 -6.20 -4.52 -29.19
C LYS A 42 -5.97 -3.04 -28.86
N THR A 43 -6.57 -2.55 -27.76
CA THR A 43 -6.39 -1.17 -27.30
C THR A 43 -4.92 -0.89 -26.98
N ILE A 44 -4.28 -1.76 -26.22
CA ILE A 44 -2.86 -1.61 -25.85
C ILE A 44 -1.97 -1.72 -27.10
N LYS A 45 -2.23 -2.69 -27.98
CA LYS A 45 -1.45 -2.88 -29.23
C LYS A 45 -1.49 -1.67 -30.15
N SER A 46 -2.58 -0.91 -30.16
CA SER A 46 -2.70 0.30 -30.99
C SER A 46 -1.75 1.43 -30.59
N THR A 47 -1.27 1.43 -29.34
CA THR A 47 -0.31 2.43 -28.81
C THR A 47 1.08 1.86 -28.58
N ASN A 48 1.22 0.52 -28.53
CA ASN A 48 2.48 -0.20 -28.29
C ASN A 48 2.69 -1.26 -29.38
N HIS A 49 3.09 -0.82 -30.59
CA HIS A 49 3.10 -1.65 -31.80
C HIS A 49 4.06 -2.85 -31.74
N ASP A 50 5.17 -2.73 -31.02
CA ASP A 50 6.22 -3.76 -30.98
C ASP A 50 5.98 -4.82 -29.88
N VAL A 51 5.04 -4.59 -28.96
CA VAL A 51 4.76 -5.50 -27.85
C VAL A 51 4.00 -6.74 -28.32
N VAL A 52 4.41 -7.91 -27.88
CA VAL A 52 3.69 -9.17 -28.12
C VAL A 52 2.44 -9.21 -27.24
N THR A 53 1.30 -9.61 -27.78
CA THR A 53 0.05 -9.74 -27.02
C THR A 53 -0.49 -11.16 -27.08
N THR A 54 -0.92 -11.71 -25.96
CA THR A 54 -1.50 -13.05 -25.86
C THR A 54 -2.64 -13.10 -24.86
N ARG A 55 -3.56 -14.06 -25.01
CA ARG A 55 -4.63 -14.32 -24.04
C ARG A 55 -4.23 -15.30 -22.95
N ASN A 56 -3.13 -16.01 -23.13
CA ASN A 56 -2.63 -16.96 -22.14
C ASN A 56 -1.35 -16.42 -21.51
N TYR A 57 -1.39 -16.06 -20.23
CA TYR A 57 -0.23 -15.52 -19.52
C TYR A 57 0.98 -16.47 -19.49
N LYS A 58 0.76 -17.79 -19.60
CA LYS A 58 1.84 -18.78 -19.63
C LYS A 58 2.74 -18.65 -20.84
N ASP A 59 2.22 -18.10 -21.94
CA ASP A 59 3.04 -17.84 -23.14
C ASP A 59 4.17 -16.84 -22.85
N LEU A 60 3.99 -15.95 -21.84
CA LEU A 60 5.01 -14.98 -21.44
C LEU A 60 6.24 -15.67 -20.85
N PHE A 61 6.06 -16.81 -20.19
CA PHE A 61 7.13 -17.53 -19.52
C PHE A 61 8.09 -18.22 -20.49
N GLU A 62 7.66 -18.46 -21.72
CA GLU A 62 8.49 -18.97 -22.82
C GLU A 62 9.29 -17.87 -23.54
N MET A 63 9.05 -16.60 -23.17
CA MET A 63 9.77 -15.46 -23.73
C MET A 63 10.97 -15.13 -22.83
N ASN A 64 12.01 -14.57 -23.42
CA ASN A 64 13.21 -14.14 -22.67
C ASN A 64 12.88 -12.88 -21.86
N LEU A 65 12.22 -13.04 -20.71
CA LEU A 65 11.87 -11.98 -19.75
C LEU A 65 12.76 -12.03 -18.52
N ASP A 66 13.02 -10.89 -17.91
CA ASP A 66 13.69 -10.76 -16.62
C ASP A 66 12.69 -10.71 -15.46
N GLY A 67 11.47 -10.26 -15.71
CA GLY A 67 10.42 -10.18 -14.71
C GLY A 67 9.03 -9.97 -15.29
N VAL A 68 8.03 -10.22 -14.46
CA VAL A 68 6.62 -9.99 -14.80
C VAL A 68 5.91 -9.14 -13.75
N VAL A 69 4.91 -8.42 -14.21
CA VAL A 69 4.00 -7.62 -13.38
C VAL A 69 2.63 -8.28 -13.41
N VAL A 70 2.09 -8.61 -12.23
CA VAL A 70 0.76 -9.22 -12.07
C VAL A 70 -0.22 -8.14 -11.64
N ALA A 71 -1.07 -7.71 -12.57
CA ALA A 71 -2.08 -6.66 -12.39
C ALA A 71 -3.50 -7.19 -12.69
N THR A 72 -3.76 -8.40 -12.27
CA THR A 72 -5.03 -9.14 -12.42
C THR A 72 -5.91 -8.96 -11.17
N PRO A 73 -7.12 -9.53 -11.09
CA PRO A 73 -7.88 -9.55 -9.84
C PRO A 73 -7.16 -10.31 -8.72
N PRO A 74 -7.27 -9.86 -7.45
CA PRO A 74 -6.52 -10.42 -6.31
C PRO A 74 -6.60 -11.94 -6.15
N ALA A 75 -7.75 -12.55 -6.45
CA ALA A 75 -7.96 -14.00 -6.37
C ALA A 75 -7.02 -14.81 -7.28
N THR A 76 -6.41 -14.18 -8.29
CA THR A 76 -5.50 -14.84 -9.24
C THR A 76 -4.03 -14.55 -8.98
N HIS A 77 -3.70 -13.61 -8.08
CA HIS A 77 -2.32 -13.17 -7.82
C HIS A 77 -1.42 -14.32 -7.41
N PHE A 78 -1.86 -15.14 -6.44
CA PHE A 78 -1.07 -16.26 -5.93
C PHE A 78 -0.67 -17.23 -7.05
N ALA A 79 -1.62 -17.74 -7.80
CA ALA A 79 -1.35 -18.75 -8.82
C ALA A 79 -0.43 -18.23 -9.94
N ILE A 80 -0.65 -16.99 -10.38
CA ILE A 80 0.16 -16.38 -11.45
C ILE A 80 1.58 -16.06 -10.95
N ALA A 81 1.71 -15.50 -9.74
CA ALA A 81 3.01 -15.19 -9.14
C ALA A 81 3.82 -16.47 -8.86
N GLN A 82 3.15 -17.52 -8.37
CA GLN A 82 3.78 -18.82 -8.15
C GLN A 82 4.28 -19.45 -9.46
N ASP A 83 3.46 -19.45 -10.52
CA ASP A 83 3.85 -19.91 -11.84
C ASP A 83 5.06 -19.12 -12.36
N ALA A 84 5.06 -17.80 -12.23
CA ALA A 84 6.16 -16.95 -12.68
C ALA A 84 7.48 -17.21 -11.91
N LEU A 85 7.42 -17.33 -10.58
CA LEU A 85 8.59 -17.66 -9.75
C LEU A 85 9.14 -19.03 -10.10
N ASN A 86 8.29 -20.04 -10.38
CA ASN A 86 8.70 -21.36 -10.81
C ASN A 86 9.44 -21.34 -12.16
N HIS A 87 9.14 -20.35 -13.02
CA HIS A 87 9.86 -20.12 -14.28
C HIS A 87 11.04 -19.14 -14.13
N ASP A 88 11.55 -18.98 -12.90
CA ASP A 88 12.73 -18.18 -12.58
C ASP A 88 12.61 -16.69 -12.96
N LEU A 89 11.37 -16.11 -12.94
CA LEU A 89 11.11 -14.71 -13.19
C LEU A 89 11.03 -13.92 -11.89
N ASN A 90 11.47 -12.66 -11.91
CA ASN A 90 11.19 -11.69 -10.86
C ASN A 90 9.75 -11.23 -10.97
N VAL A 91 9.08 -10.96 -9.85
CA VAL A 91 7.63 -10.69 -9.85
C VAL A 91 7.30 -9.43 -9.05
N LEU A 92 6.59 -8.50 -9.70
CA LEU A 92 5.86 -7.42 -9.05
C LEU A 92 4.37 -7.77 -9.07
N VAL A 93 3.76 -7.86 -7.89
CA VAL A 93 2.32 -8.16 -7.75
C VAL A 93 1.58 -6.93 -7.27
N GLU A 94 0.50 -6.55 -7.94
CA GLU A 94 -0.40 -5.51 -7.43
C GLU A 94 -0.97 -5.86 -6.06
N LYS A 95 -1.32 -4.83 -5.30
CA LYS A 95 -1.94 -5.00 -3.97
C LYS A 95 -3.38 -5.58 -4.08
N PRO A 96 -3.79 -6.36 -3.10
CA PRO A 96 -3.00 -7.04 -2.06
C PRO A 96 -2.16 -8.17 -2.67
N LEU A 97 -1.03 -8.54 -2.04
CA LEU A 97 -0.13 -9.59 -2.54
C LEU A 97 -0.89 -10.89 -2.84
N THR A 98 -1.72 -11.32 -1.91
CA THR A 98 -2.56 -12.52 -1.98
C THR A 98 -3.87 -12.28 -1.24
N THR A 99 -4.75 -13.28 -1.24
CA THR A 99 -6.01 -13.26 -0.48
C THR A 99 -5.91 -13.95 0.88
N THR A 100 -4.81 -14.66 1.16
CA THR A 100 -4.52 -15.27 2.46
C THR A 100 -3.03 -15.11 2.82
N SER A 101 -2.74 -15.04 4.12
CA SER A 101 -1.36 -14.96 4.63
C SER A 101 -0.56 -16.21 4.32
N GLU A 102 -1.18 -17.39 4.35
CA GLU A 102 -0.54 -18.66 3.96
C GLU A 102 -0.02 -18.61 2.51
N GLN A 103 -0.82 -18.09 1.58
CA GLN A 103 -0.40 -17.91 0.18
C GLN A 103 0.79 -16.93 0.07
N ALA A 104 0.77 -15.85 0.85
CA ALA A 104 1.87 -14.89 0.86
C ALA A 104 3.17 -15.52 1.38
N GLU A 105 3.10 -16.29 2.47
CA GLU A 105 4.23 -17.04 3.02
C GLU A 105 4.83 -18.00 1.99
N GLN A 106 4.00 -18.76 1.28
CA GLN A 106 4.43 -19.66 0.21
C GLN A 106 5.16 -18.92 -0.92
N LEU A 107 4.67 -17.75 -1.34
CA LEU A 107 5.35 -16.96 -2.37
C LEU A 107 6.69 -16.41 -1.89
N ILE A 108 6.76 -15.94 -0.64
CA ILE A 108 8.00 -15.43 -0.04
C ILE A 108 9.04 -16.53 0.02
N GLU A 109 8.66 -17.72 0.52
CA GLU A 109 9.56 -18.87 0.59
C GLU A 109 10.05 -19.30 -0.80
N LEU A 110 9.15 -19.37 -1.78
CA LEU A 110 9.49 -19.73 -3.15
C LEU A 110 10.43 -18.69 -3.79
N ALA A 111 10.16 -17.40 -3.62
CA ALA A 111 11.01 -16.33 -4.13
C ALA A 111 12.43 -16.40 -3.52
N ALA A 112 12.53 -16.65 -2.21
CA ALA A 112 13.80 -16.83 -1.52
C ALA A 112 14.56 -18.06 -2.03
N GLN A 113 13.88 -19.21 -2.20
CA GLN A 113 14.48 -20.43 -2.75
C GLN A 113 15.01 -20.25 -4.17
N LYS A 114 14.31 -19.46 -4.97
CA LYS A 114 14.67 -19.15 -6.35
C LYS A 114 15.67 -17.98 -6.49
N GLY A 115 15.93 -17.24 -5.41
CA GLY A 115 16.76 -16.03 -5.45
C GLY A 115 16.15 -14.93 -6.34
N LYS A 116 14.81 -14.80 -6.35
CA LYS A 116 14.07 -13.84 -7.17
C LYS A 116 13.45 -12.74 -6.34
N VAL A 117 13.28 -11.57 -6.96
CA VAL A 117 12.57 -10.44 -6.38
C VAL A 117 11.07 -10.77 -6.35
N LEU A 118 10.46 -10.67 -5.17
CA LEU A 118 9.02 -10.58 -4.98
C LEU A 118 8.69 -9.23 -4.39
N MET A 119 8.12 -8.35 -5.21
CA MET A 119 7.75 -6.99 -4.86
C MET A 119 6.23 -6.82 -4.89
N VAL A 120 5.69 -5.98 -4.00
CA VAL A 120 4.25 -5.70 -3.93
C VAL A 120 3.96 -4.26 -4.32
N GLY A 121 2.91 -4.05 -5.11
CA GLY A 121 2.46 -2.75 -5.61
C GLY A 121 1.89 -1.82 -4.53
N HIS A 122 2.68 -1.54 -3.50
CA HIS A 122 2.35 -0.56 -2.47
C HIS A 122 2.79 0.85 -2.90
N THR A 123 2.20 1.35 -3.98
CA THR A 123 2.59 2.59 -4.68
C THR A 123 2.75 3.80 -3.75
N PHE A 124 1.95 3.91 -2.69
CA PHE A 124 2.07 5.03 -1.74
C PHE A 124 3.37 5.04 -0.94
N ARG A 125 4.07 3.91 -0.81
CA ARG A 125 5.39 3.82 -0.21
C ARG A 125 6.44 4.62 -1.00
N PHE A 126 6.23 4.77 -2.29
CA PHE A 126 7.09 5.53 -3.21
C PHE A 126 6.66 7.01 -3.35
N ASN A 127 5.75 7.49 -2.50
CA ASN A 127 5.33 8.89 -2.48
C ASN A 127 6.29 9.73 -1.63
N ASN A 128 6.90 10.74 -2.22
CA ASN A 128 7.86 11.62 -1.52
C ASN A 128 7.28 12.29 -0.26
N ALA A 129 5.98 12.53 -0.21
CA ALA A 129 5.34 13.04 1.02
C ALA A 129 5.27 11.98 2.12
N VAL A 130 5.08 10.71 1.77
CA VAL A 130 5.13 9.60 2.74
C VAL A 130 6.56 9.40 3.24
N HIS A 131 7.57 9.50 2.37
CA HIS A 131 8.98 9.47 2.79
C HIS A 131 9.32 10.64 3.72
N ALA A 132 8.84 11.86 3.41
CA ALA A 132 9.03 13.01 4.29
C ALA A 132 8.36 12.82 5.65
N LEU A 133 7.16 12.24 5.68
CA LEU A 133 6.45 11.92 6.93
C LEU A 133 7.22 10.88 7.75
N LYS A 134 7.73 9.80 7.12
CA LYS A 134 8.58 8.80 7.78
C LYS A 134 9.83 9.45 8.38
N LYS A 135 10.50 10.31 7.62
CA LYS A 135 11.69 11.03 8.08
C LYS A 135 11.41 11.89 9.31
N LEU A 136 10.29 12.62 9.36
CA LEU A 136 9.89 13.40 10.53
C LEU A 136 9.71 12.53 11.80
N VAL A 137 9.25 11.29 11.62
CA VAL A 137 9.14 10.31 12.73
C VAL A 137 10.51 9.83 13.17
N GLU A 138 11.38 9.43 12.23
CA GLU A 138 12.73 8.92 12.49
C GLU A 138 13.65 9.97 13.13
N ASP A 139 13.58 11.22 12.66
CA ASP A 139 14.33 12.34 13.22
C ASP A 139 13.82 12.76 14.62
N GLY A 140 12.72 12.13 15.11
CA GLY A 140 12.14 12.42 16.42
C GLY A 140 11.48 13.80 16.53
N GLU A 141 11.20 14.45 15.39
CA GLU A 141 10.57 15.76 15.36
C GLU A 141 9.14 15.75 15.88
N ILE A 142 8.40 14.66 15.62
CA ILE A 142 7.03 14.45 16.11
C ILE A 142 7.04 14.11 17.61
N GLY A 143 8.14 13.58 18.13
CA GLY A 143 8.25 13.04 19.49
C GLY A 143 7.64 11.64 19.58
N ARG A 144 7.18 11.25 20.80
CA ARG A 144 6.49 9.99 20.99
C ARG A 144 5.14 10.04 20.29
N ILE A 145 4.90 9.09 19.36
CA ILE A 145 3.61 9.00 18.66
C ILE A 145 2.53 8.55 19.65
N HIS A 146 1.42 9.28 19.69
CA HIS A 146 0.23 8.94 20.45
C HIS A 146 -0.76 8.14 19.62
N TYR A 147 -1.09 8.63 18.41
CA TYR A 147 -1.96 7.91 17.50
C TYR A 147 -1.72 8.31 16.03
N VAL A 148 -2.22 7.46 15.15
CA VAL A 148 -2.31 7.70 13.71
C VAL A 148 -3.76 7.58 13.27
N ASP A 149 -4.26 8.53 12.51
CA ASP A 149 -5.62 8.49 11.95
C ASP A 149 -5.54 8.57 10.42
N THR A 150 -6.21 7.65 9.73
CA THR A 150 -6.28 7.64 8.27
C THR A 150 -7.71 7.63 7.77
N ALA A 151 -7.94 8.37 6.69
CA ALA A 151 -9.22 8.39 6.00
C ALA A 151 -9.00 8.28 4.48
N ARG A 152 -9.61 7.27 3.87
CA ARG A 152 -9.60 7.04 2.43
C ARG A 152 -11.02 6.81 1.94
N LEU A 153 -11.64 7.89 1.50
CA LEU A 153 -13.07 7.97 1.26
C LEU A 153 -13.32 8.50 -0.16
N ASN A 154 -14.36 8.01 -0.79
CA ASN A 154 -14.88 8.52 -2.06
C ASN A 154 -16.22 7.86 -2.40
N LEU A 155 -16.95 8.41 -3.37
CA LEU A 155 -17.97 7.65 -4.07
C LEU A 155 -17.26 6.69 -5.04
N GLY A 156 -17.07 5.44 -4.60
CA GLY A 156 -16.20 4.46 -5.24
C GLY A 156 -16.90 3.62 -6.30
N LEU A 157 -16.11 2.75 -6.92
CA LEU A 157 -16.62 1.73 -7.86
C LEU A 157 -16.92 0.46 -7.07
N PHE A 158 -18.20 0.20 -6.84
CA PHE A 158 -18.65 -0.98 -6.13
C PHE A 158 -18.30 -2.26 -6.90
N GLN A 159 -17.69 -3.21 -6.22
CA GLN A 159 -17.32 -4.52 -6.74
C GLN A 159 -18.12 -5.60 -6.02
N ARG A 160 -18.33 -6.75 -6.65
CA ARG A 160 -19.10 -7.86 -6.05
C ARG A 160 -18.21 -8.89 -5.36
N ASP A 161 -16.97 -8.97 -5.80
CA ASP A 161 -15.95 -9.95 -5.42
C ASP A 161 -14.94 -9.42 -4.42
N LEU A 162 -15.02 -8.11 -4.10
CA LEU A 162 -14.12 -7.44 -3.17
C LEU A 162 -14.92 -6.41 -2.36
N ASN A 163 -14.64 -6.26 -1.08
CA ASN A 163 -15.19 -5.19 -0.25
C ASN A 163 -14.21 -4.01 -0.09
N VAL A 164 -14.68 -2.91 0.49
CA VAL A 164 -13.89 -1.69 0.67
C VAL A 164 -12.64 -1.89 1.51
N LEU A 165 -12.67 -2.83 2.48
CA LEU A 165 -11.53 -3.15 3.33
C LEU A 165 -10.34 -3.64 2.48
N TRP A 166 -10.56 -4.64 1.64
CA TRP A 166 -9.53 -5.23 0.78
C TRP A 166 -9.12 -4.33 -0.39
N ASP A 167 -10.00 -3.42 -0.81
CA ASP A 167 -9.67 -2.49 -1.90
C ASP A 167 -8.85 -1.29 -1.41
N LEU A 168 -9.31 -0.60 -0.36
CA LEU A 168 -8.73 0.69 0.03
C LEU A 168 -7.76 0.60 1.21
N ALA A 169 -8.03 -0.22 2.22
CA ALA A 169 -7.20 -0.28 3.43
C ALA A 169 -5.74 -0.73 3.20
N PRO A 170 -5.38 -1.58 2.20
CA PRO A 170 -3.99 -1.94 1.95
C PRO A 170 -3.05 -0.75 1.82
N HIS A 171 -3.50 0.34 1.23
CA HIS A 171 -2.70 1.54 1.06
C HIS A 171 -2.37 2.21 2.41
N ASP A 172 -3.39 2.37 3.26
CA ASP A 172 -3.23 3.04 4.55
C ASP A 172 -2.47 2.14 5.54
N LEU A 173 -2.73 0.83 5.53
CA LEU A 173 -1.98 -0.15 6.31
C LEU A 173 -0.50 -0.18 5.94
N SER A 174 -0.17 -0.13 4.65
CA SER A 174 1.19 -0.04 4.17
C SER A 174 1.89 1.25 4.64
N ILE A 175 1.20 2.40 4.59
CA ILE A 175 1.71 3.68 5.11
C ILE A 175 1.94 3.61 6.62
N ILE A 176 0.97 3.12 7.39
CA ILE A 176 1.07 3.00 8.85
C ILE A 176 2.23 2.09 9.25
N SER A 177 2.34 0.89 8.63
CA SER A 177 3.46 -0.03 8.85
C SER A 177 4.81 0.63 8.60
N TYR A 178 4.91 1.42 7.52
CA TYR A 178 6.13 2.13 7.18
C TYR A 178 6.50 3.21 8.18
N ILE A 179 5.53 4.03 8.57
CA ILE A 179 5.75 5.14 9.50
C ILE A 179 6.13 4.62 10.88
N LEU A 180 5.39 3.64 11.41
CA LEU A 180 5.58 3.15 12.77
C LEU A 180 6.75 2.17 12.90
N ASP A 181 7.09 1.46 11.82
CA ASP A 181 8.09 0.36 11.82
C ASP A 181 7.84 -0.64 12.97
N LYS A 182 6.58 -0.99 13.17
CA LYS A 182 6.10 -1.88 14.21
C LYS A 182 4.94 -2.70 13.69
N ASN A 183 4.74 -3.86 14.29
CA ASN A 183 3.57 -4.69 14.05
C ASN A 183 2.48 -4.38 15.08
N PRO A 184 1.19 -4.31 14.70
CA PRO A 184 0.10 -4.16 15.67
C PRO A 184 -0.09 -5.44 16.49
N LEU A 185 -0.56 -5.28 17.73
CA LEU A 185 -0.81 -6.38 18.67
C LEU A 185 -2.20 -6.97 18.48
N SER A 186 -3.19 -6.10 18.23
CA SER A 186 -4.58 -6.48 18.04
C SER A 186 -5.29 -5.45 17.18
N LEU A 187 -6.48 -5.82 16.69
CA LEU A 187 -7.37 -4.93 15.98
C LEU A 187 -8.83 -5.22 16.30
N GLU A 188 -9.68 -4.23 16.09
CA GLU A 188 -11.12 -4.33 16.13
C GLU A 188 -11.72 -3.59 14.94
N VAL A 189 -12.74 -4.16 14.30
CA VAL A 189 -13.28 -3.62 13.05
C VAL A 189 -14.80 -3.54 13.08
N TYR A 190 -15.33 -2.40 12.69
CA TYR A 190 -16.74 -2.16 12.47
C TYR A 190 -17.00 -1.80 11.02
N GLY A 191 -18.05 -2.34 10.43
CA GLY A 191 -18.40 -2.05 9.05
C GLY A 191 -19.86 -2.24 8.76
N THR A 192 -20.29 -1.68 7.63
CA THR A 192 -21.65 -1.83 7.15
C THR A 192 -21.68 -2.07 5.64
N ALA A 193 -22.69 -2.82 5.18
CA ALA A 193 -22.98 -3.12 3.78
C ALA A 193 -24.28 -2.40 3.41
N CYS A 194 -24.16 -1.13 3.02
CA CYS A 194 -25.30 -0.24 2.77
C CYS A 194 -25.94 -0.48 1.40
N VAL A 195 -25.13 -0.76 0.37
CA VAL A 195 -25.58 -0.79 -1.03
C VAL A 195 -25.74 -2.22 -1.54
N LEU A 196 -24.73 -3.06 -1.37
CA LEU A 196 -24.75 -4.45 -1.81
C LEU A 196 -24.76 -5.37 -0.59
N LYS A 197 -25.78 -6.21 -0.46
CA LYS A 197 -25.90 -7.15 0.67
C LYS A 197 -24.66 -8.03 0.79
N GLY A 198 -24.02 -7.99 1.96
CA GLY A 198 -22.84 -8.81 2.26
C GLY A 198 -21.51 -8.26 1.74
N VAL A 199 -21.52 -7.12 1.04
CA VAL A 199 -20.31 -6.41 0.60
C VAL A 199 -20.16 -5.15 1.42
N TYR A 200 -19.22 -5.13 2.37
CA TYR A 200 -18.95 -3.95 3.20
C TYR A 200 -18.45 -2.80 2.34
N ASP A 201 -19.11 -1.65 2.45
CA ASP A 201 -18.83 -0.43 1.69
C ASP A 201 -18.36 0.74 2.57
N VAL A 202 -18.51 0.60 3.89
CA VAL A 202 -17.93 1.49 4.92
C VAL A 202 -17.30 0.63 6.01
N VAL A 203 -16.03 0.89 6.33
CA VAL A 203 -15.27 0.17 7.39
C VAL A 203 -14.46 1.12 8.22
N HIS A 204 -14.52 0.94 9.54
CA HIS A 204 -13.70 1.57 10.57
C HIS A 204 -12.91 0.48 11.28
N MET A 205 -11.59 0.62 11.32
CA MET A 205 -10.68 -0.33 11.96
C MET A 205 -9.79 0.42 12.96
N ASN A 206 -9.67 -0.13 14.16
CA ASN A 206 -8.74 0.30 15.18
C ASN A 206 -7.65 -0.75 15.37
N LEU A 207 -6.40 -0.33 15.36
CA LEU A 207 -5.24 -1.20 15.59
C LEU A 207 -4.47 -0.70 16.80
N ILE A 208 -4.09 -1.61 17.68
CA ILE A 208 -3.28 -1.32 18.86
C ILE A 208 -1.84 -1.76 18.59
N TYR A 209 -0.91 -0.82 18.71
CA TYR A 209 0.52 -1.04 18.53
C TYR A 209 1.27 -1.04 19.86
N PRO A 210 2.49 -1.64 19.92
CA PRO A 210 3.35 -1.56 21.09
C PRO A 210 3.61 -0.11 21.51
N GLY A 211 3.58 0.15 22.84
CA GLY A 211 3.76 1.50 23.39
C GLY A 211 2.45 2.28 23.47
N ASN A 212 1.31 1.59 23.43
CA ASN A 212 -0.05 2.16 23.51
C ASN A 212 -0.33 3.18 22.39
N ILE A 213 0.14 2.88 21.17
CA ILE A 213 -0.15 3.68 19.98
C ILE A 213 -1.44 3.13 19.37
N LEU A 214 -2.44 3.99 19.18
CA LEU A 214 -3.66 3.67 18.46
C LEU A 214 -3.48 4.08 16.99
N ALA A 215 -3.83 3.20 16.05
CA ALA A 215 -4.02 3.58 14.67
C ALA A 215 -5.48 3.35 14.25
N HIS A 216 -6.10 4.37 13.66
CA HIS A 216 -7.46 4.31 13.13
C HIS A 216 -7.43 4.36 11.61
N VAL A 217 -8.19 3.47 10.97
CA VAL A 217 -8.34 3.40 9.50
C VAL A 217 -9.82 3.49 9.16
N HIS A 218 -10.20 4.56 8.47
CA HIS A 218 -11.54 4.74 7.90
C HIS A 218 -11.48 4.62 6.38
N VAL A 219 -12.15 3.62 5.84
CA VAL A 219 -12.27 3.41 4.39
C VAL A 219 -13.73 3.34 3.98
N SER A 220 -14.09 4.03 2.89
CA SER A 220 -15.47 4.06 2.40
C SER A 220 -15.55 4.24 0.88
N TRP A 221 -16.44 3.47 0.25
CA TRP A 221 -16.89 3.73 -1.12
C TRP A 221 -18.14 4.61 -1.18
N LEU A 222 -18.69 4.98 -0.01
CA LEU A 222 -19.94 5.72 0.11
C LEU A 222 -19.72 7.03 0.86
N ASP A 223 -18.97 7.93 0.24
CA ASP A 223 -18.70 9.28 0.77
C ASP A 223 -18.80 10.31 -0.35
N PRO A 224 -19.45 11.47 -0.11
CA PRO A 224 -19.62 12.49 -1.14
C PRO A 224 -18.32 13.17 -1.55
N CYS A 225 -17.29 13.11 -0.69
CA CYS A 225 -16.02 13.77 -0.92
C CYS A 225 -14.90 12.76 -1.09
N LYS A 226 -13.97 13.04 -2.02
CA LYS A 226 -12.72 12.30 -2.09
C LYS A 226 -11.80 12.77 -0.97
N VAL A 227 -11.46 11.87 -0.04
CA VAL A 227 -10.52 12.12 1.07
C VAL A 227 -9.39 11.10 1.01
N ARG A 228 -8.14 11.55 1.14
CA ARG A 228 -6.95 10.71 1.30
C ARG A 228 -6.01 11.38 2.28
N ARG A 229 -6.23 11.15 3.55
CA ARG A 229 -5.55 11.86 4.64
C ARG A 229 -4.93 10.87 5.61
N VAL A 230 -3.72 11.21 6.08
CA VAL A 230 -3.06 10.57 7.22
C VAL A 230 -2.68 11.66 8.22
N THR A 231 -3.11 11.50 9.45
CA THR A 231 -2.77 12.39 10.57
C THR A 231 -1.91 11.62 11.56
N VAL A 232 -0.75 12.15 11.88
CA VAL A 232 0.14 11.59 12.92
C VAL A 232 0.22 12.59 14.06
N VAL A 233 -0.18 12.16 15.25
CA VAL A 233 -0.17 12.99 16.46
C VAL A 233 0.87 12.47 17.42
N GLY A 234 1.83 13.33 17.75
CA GLY A 234 2.88 13.03 18.70
C GLY A 234 2.97 14.03 19.83
N SER A 235 3.89 13.76 20.77
CA SER A 235 4.07 14.58 21.96
C SER A 235 4.66 15.96 21.69
N LYS A 236 5.39 16.13 20.58
CA LYS A 236 6.02 17.40 20.21
C LYS A 236 5.26 18.14 19.13
N LYS A 237 4.87 17.46 18.05
CA LYS A 237 4.22 18.04 16.87
C LYS A 237 3.11 17.12 16.37
N MET A 238 2.23 17.67 15.54
CA MET A 238 1.21 16.94 14.80
C MET A 238 1.43 17.15 13.31
N VAL A 239 1.24 16.11 12.51
CA VAL A 239 1.45 16.19 11.05
C VAL A 239 0.23 15.67 10.32
N VAL A 240 -0.18 16.41 9.30
CA VAL A 240 -1.24 16.00 8.38
C VAL A 240 -0.64 15.83 6.98
N TYR A 241 -0.71 14.62 6.46
CA TYR A 241 -0.50 14.33 5.05
C TYR A 241 -1.86 14.27 4.35
N ASN A 242 -2.01 15.02 3.26
CA ASN A 242 -3.20 15.01 2.41
C ASN A 242 -2.79 14.76 0.96
N ASP A 243 -3.10 13.57 0.43
CA ASP A 243 -2.68 13.17 -0.91
C ASP A 243 -3.41 13.90 -2.04
N ILE A 244 -4.61 14.42 -1.78
CA ILE A 244 -5.36 15.17 -2.78
C ILE A 244 -4.88 16.62 -2.96
N GLU A 245 -4.12 17.14 -2.00
CA GLU A 245 -3.53 18.48 -2.11
C GLU A 245 -2.41 18.49 -3.15
N PRO A 246 -2.43 19.42 -4.12
CA PRO A 246 -1.42 19.44 -5.17
C PRO A 246 -0.05 19.92 -4.68
N SER A 247 -0.01 20.91 -3.79
CA SER A 247 1.23 21.59 -3.36
C SER A 247 1.51 21.49 -1.86
N GLU A 248 0.49 21.47 -1.00
CA GLU A 248 0.61 21.48 0.45
C GLU A 248 0.37 20.09 1.05
N LYS A 249 1.02 19.07 0.49
CA LYS A 249 0.77 17.67 0.86
C LYS A 249 1.03 17.36 2.33
N ILE A 250 1.97 18.07 2.97
CA ILE A 250 2.30 17.93 4.40
C ILE A 250 2.13 19.26 5.09
N LYS A 251 1.44 19.25 6.23
CA LYS A 251 1.36 20.36 7.18
C LYS A 251 1.83 19.86 8.55
N ILE A 252 2.87 20.53 9.07
CA ILE A 252 3.46 20.24 10.38
C ILE A 252 2.97 21.32 11.33
N TYR A 253 2.25 20.92 12.37
CA TYR A 253 1.71 21.81 13.37
C TYR A 253 2.55 21.72 14.65
N ASP A 254 3.15 22.83 15.07
CA ASP A 254 3.76 22.94 16.38
C ASP A 254 2.67 23.19 17.43
N LYS A 255 1.89 22.14 17.65
CA LYS A 255 0.80 22.11 18.65
C LYS A 255 1.01 20.94 19.58
N GLY A 256 0.70 21.15 20.85
CA GLY A 256 0.82 20.11 21.85
C GLY A 256 0.22 20.54 23.18
N VAL A 257 0.21 19.59 24.10
CA VAL A 257 -0.20 19.79 25.49
C VAL A 257 0.94 19.31 26.37
N ASP A 258 1.49 20.20 27.15
CA ASP A 258 2.57 19.90 28.09
C ASP A 258 1.94 19.72 29.49
N THR A 259 2.21 18.57 30.11
CA THR A 259 1.79 18.28 31.50
C THR A 259 2.90 18.69 32.44
N PRO A 260 2.61 19.36 33.58
CA PRO A 260 3.63 19.69 34.55
C PRO A 260 4.19 18.40 35.17
N ASP A 261 5.50 18.39 35.41
CA ASP A 261 6.16 17.35 36.20
C ASP A 261 5.66 17.48 37.64
N TYR A 262 4.76 16.62 38.06
CA TYR A 262 4.24 16.42 39.40
C TYR A 262 3.91 17.68 40.23
N THR A 263 2.66 17.90 40.56
CA THR A 263 2.22 18.91 41.53
C THR A 263 1.75 18.25 42.83
N ASN A 264 2.27 18.70 43.95
CA ASN A 264 1.93 18.17 45.28
C ASN A 264 0.53 18.58 45.78
N THR A 265 -0.22 19.41 45.03
CA THR A 265 -1.51 19.93 45.43
C THR A 265 -2.57 19.70 44.37
N PHE A 266 -3.75 19.22 44.79
CA PHE A 266 -4.88 18.87 43.91
C PHE A 266 -5.46 20.06 43.13
N GLY A 267 -5.06 21.30 43.43
CA GLY A 267 -5.55 22.52 42.79
C GLY A 267 -4.65 23.08 41.65
N GLU A 268 -3.46 22.51 41.43
CA GLU A 268 -2.46 23.10 40.51
C GLU A 268 -2.22 22.28 39.23
N PHE A 269 -3.01 21.24 38.98
CA PHE A 269 -2.88 20.48 37.71
C PHE A 269 -3.48 21.30 36.58
N GLN A 270 -2.64 22.10 35.94
CA GLN A 270 -2.99 22.81 34.70
C GLN A 270 -2.09 22.35 33.57
N CYS A 271 -2.68 21.75 32.54
CA CYS A 271 -2.00 21.51 31.26
C CYS A 271 -1.71 22.86 30.58
N SER A 272 -0.48 23.04 30.12
CA SER A 272 -0.16 24.17 29.25
C SER A 272 -0.33 23.77 27.77
N TYR A 273 -0.98 24.66 27.00
CA TYR A 273 -1.23 24.43 25.58
C TYR A 273 -0.19 25.20 24.76
N ARG A 274 0.45 24.49 23.83
CA ARG A 274 1.37 25.08 22.88
C ARG A 274 0.69 25.31 21.54
N TYR A 275 0.77 26.55 21.04
CA TYR A 275 0.26 27.00 19.75
C TYR A 275 1.39 27.71 18.99
N GLY A 276 2.24 26.92 18.36
CA GLY A 276 3.32 27.41 17.52
C GLY A 276 2.94 27.51 16.04
N ASP A 277 3.95 27.52 15.19
CA ASP A 277 3.81 27.70 13.76
C ASP A 277 3.21 26.48 13.04
N ILE A 278 2.69 26.74 11.83
CA ILE A 278 2.35 25.69 10.84
C ILE A 278 3.41 25.78 9.75
N ILE A 279 4.16 24.70 9.58
CA ILE A 279 5.19 24.58 8.55
C ILE A 279 4.67 23.69 7.42
N ILE A 280 4.79 24.21 6.20
CA ILE A 280 4.43 23.48 4.96
C ILE A 280 5.73 23.26 4.18
N PRO A 281 6.35 22.07 4.27
CA PRO A 281 7.59 21.80 3.55
C PRO A 281 7.32 21.67 2.05
N ASN A 282 8.24 22.15 1.24
CA ASN A 282 8.19 21.93 -0.21
C ASN A 282 8.55 20.48 -0.51
N ILE A 283 7.57 19.70 -0.96
CA ILE A 283 7.75 18.30 -1.37
C ILE A 283 7.82 18.25 -2.90
N LYS A 284 9.00 17.86 -3.42
CA LYS A 284 9.14 17.66 -4.86
C LYS A 284 8.22 16.54 -5.33
N PHE A 285 7.34 16.84 -6.26
CA PHE A 285 6.47 15.84 -6.85
C PHE A 285 7.24 14.96 -7.84
N THR A 286 7.11 13.66 -7.66
CA THR A 286 7.45 12.62 -8.64
C THR A 286 6.29 11.63 -8.69
N GLU A 287 6.00 11.07 -9.85
CA GLU A 287 4.92 10.07 -9.98
C GLU A 287 5.28 8.81 -9.16
N PRO A 288 4.52 8.47 -8.10
CA PRO A 288 4.88 7.32 -7.25
C PRO A 288 4.95 6.00 -8.01
N LEU A 289 4.03 5.76 -8.96
CA LEU A 289 4.03 4.54 -9.77
C LEU A 289 5.29 4.43 -10.64
N ARG A 290 5.81 5.55 -11.14
CA ARG A 290 7.07 5.56 -11.88
C ARG A 290 8.25 5.18 -10.98
N GLN A 291 8.28 5.69 -9.75
CA GLN A 291 9.32 5.33 -8.77
C GLN A 291 9.24 3.85 -8.40
N GLU A 292 8.03 3.33 -8.20
CA GLU A 292 7.78 1.91 -7.95
C GLU A 292 8.31 1.04 -9.09
N CYS A 293 7.92 1.34 -10.34
CA CYS A 293 8.40 0.61 -11.51
C CYS A 293 9.93 0.70 -11.67
N GLN A 294 10.52 1.89 -11.47
CA GLN A 294 11.97 2.06 -11.51
C GLN A 294 12.65 1.24 -10.42
N HIS A 295 12.11 1.26 -9.20
CA HIS A 295 12.66 0.48 -8.08
C HIS A 295 12.65 -1.02 -8.36
N PHE A 296 11.58 -1.55 -8.98
CA PHE A 296 11.55 -2.95 -9.40
C PHE A 296 12.65 -3.29 -10.40
N VAL A 297 12.87 -2.42 -11.40
CA VAL A 297 13.97 -2.54 -12.36
C VAL A 297 15.32 -2.50 -11.64
N ASP A 298 15.50 -1.60 -10.68
CA ASP A 298 16.75 -1.46 -9.91
C ASP A 298 17.00 -2.67 -9.00
N CYS A 299 15.96 -3.25 -8.39
CA CYS A 299 16.08 -4.48 -7.61
C CYS A 299 16.58 -5.65 -8.46
N ILE A 300 16.10 -5.76 -9.71
CA ILE A 300 16.55 -6.81 -10.64
C ILE A 300 17.98 -6.57 -11.11
N SER A 301 18.28 -5.34 -11.56
CA SER A 301 19.57 -5.05 -12.22
C SER A 301 20.72 -4.86 -11.25
N ASN A 302 20.47 -4.30 -10.06
CA ASN A 302 21.49 -3.92 -9.09
C ASN A 302 21.46 -4.78 -7.82
N HIS A 303 20.53 -5.74 -7.72
CA HIS A 303 20.35 -6.63 -6.56
C HIS A 303 20.18 -5.85 -5.24
N ILE A 304 19.52 -4.69 -5.29
CA ILE A 304 19.22 -3.90 -4.08
C ILE A 304 18.01 -4.50 -3.35
N PRO A 305 17.91 -4.33 -2.01
CA PRO A 305 16.75 -4.76 -1.25
C PRO A 305 15.47 -4.08 -1.73
N CYS A 306 14.39 -4.86 -1.79
CA CYS A 306 13.10 -4.36 -2.20
C CYS A 306 12.43 -3.55 -1.08
N GLU A 307 12.02 -2.31 -1.38
CA GLU A 307 11.36 -1.41 -0.40
C GLU A 307 9.94 -1.87 -0.03
N THR A 308 9.25 -2.54 -0.93
CA THR A 308 7.93 -3.14 -0.70
C THR A 308 7.99 -4.64 -0.99
N SER A 309 8.70 -5.36 -0.13
CA SER A 309 8.95 -6.80 -0.27
C SER A 309 7.70 -7.66 -0.09
N GLY A 310 7.84 -8.95 -0.35
CA GLY A 310 6.81 -9.94 -0.03
C GLY A 310 6.41 -9.93 1.44
N GLU A 311 7.38 -9.71 2.35
CA GLU A 311 7.16 -9.62 3.79
C GLU A 311 6.31 -8.38 4.16
N ASP A 312 6.50 -7.25 3.49
CA ASP A 312 5.63 -6.07 3.67
C ASP A 312 4.21 -6.36 3.19
N GLY A 313 4.08 -7.07 2.07
CA GLY A 313 2.79 -7.56 1.58
C GLY A 313 2.12 -8.53 2.56
N LEU A 314 2.86 -9.47 3.13
CA LEU A 314 2.37 -10.41 4.14
C LEU A 314 1.84 -9.70 5.38
N LYS A 315 2.54 -8.67 5.89
CA LYS A 315 2.06 -7.87 7.03
C LYS A 315 0.67 -7.27 6.75
N VAL A 316 0.50 -6.68 5.57
CA VAL A 316 -0.79 -6.11 5.16
C VAL A 316 -1.86 -7.18 5.03
N VAL A 317 -1.57 -8.32 4.40
CA VAL A 317 -2.53 -9.42 4.23
C VAL A 317 -2.95 -10.00 5.59
N ARG A 318 -2.04 -10.22 6.54
CA ARG A 318 -2.38 -10.67 7.90
C ARG A 318 -3.35 -9.74 8.61
N ILE A 319 -3.12 -8.43 8.49
CA ILE A 319 -4.04 -7.43 9.07
C ILE A 319 -5.41 -7.50 8.39
N LEU A 320 -5.45 -7.63 7.07
CA LEU A 320 -6.70 -7.71 6.31
C LEU A 320 -7.49 -8.98 6.65
N GLU A 321 -6.84 -10.13 6.80
CA GLU A 321 -7.49 -11.38 7.20
C GLU A 321 -8.09 -11.26 8.61
N ALA A 322 -7.33 -10.76 9.58
CA ALA A 322 -7.82 -10.55 10.94
C ALA A 322 -8.97 -9.53 10.96
N ALA A 323 -8.86 -8.46 10.16
CA ALA A 323 -9.91 -7.45 10.02
C ALA A 323 -11.20 -8.06 9.41
N GLN A 324 -11.06 -8.90 8.41
CA GLN A 324 -12.18 -9.61 7.80
C GLN A 324 -12.84 -10.57 8.81
N ASN A 325 -12.05 -11.28 9.61
CA ASN A 325 -12.55 -12.15 10.67
C ASN A 325 -13.32 -11.37 11.73
N SER A 326 -12.79 -10.24 12.20
CA SER A 326 -13.48 -9.36 13.14
C SER A 326 -14.84 -8.89 12.59
N LEU A 327 -14.89 -8.46 11.32
CA LEU A 327 -16.15 -8.05 10.66
C LEU A 327 -17.19 -9.17 10.61
N MET A 328 -16.75 -10.41 10.35
CA MET A 328 -17.68 -11.54 10.16
C MET A 328 -18.12 -12.17 11.48
N ASN A 329 -17.32 -12.05 12.55
CA ASN A 329 -17.54 -12.71 13.84
C ASN A 329 -18.13 -11.78 14.91
N GLY A 330 -18.82 -10.71 14.54
CA GLY A 330 -19.52 -9.83 15.48
C GLY A 330 -18.64 -8.75 16.10
N HIS A 331 -17.62 -8.30 15.36
CA HIS A 331 -16.76 -7.18 15.72
C HIS A 331 -15.89 -7.39 16.97
N HIS A 332 -15.46 -8.63 17.20
CA HIS A 332 -14.57 -8.93 18.32
C HIS A 332 -13.13 -8.47 18.05
N GLU A 333 -12.42 -8.17 19.13
CA GLU A 333 -11.00 -7.91 19.05
C GLU A 333 -10.25 -9.16 18.58
N GLU A 334 -9.41 -9.00 17.56
CA GLU A 334 -8.58 -10.06 17.00
C GLU A 334 -7.10 -9.81 17.38
N ALA A 335 -6.48 -10.77 18.05
CA ALA A 335 -5.05 -10.73 18.35
C ALA A 335 -4.24 -11.10 17.11
N LEU A 336 -3.20 -10.33 16.80
CA LEU A 336 -2.32 -10.57 15.67
C LEU A 336 -1.06 -11.34 16.10
N LYS A 337 -0.70 -12.37 15.31
CA LYS A 337 0.51 -13.16 15.49
C LYS A 337 1.48 -12.87 14.33
N TRP A 338 2.74 -12.65 14.67
CA TRP A 338 3.79 -12.22 13.73
C TRP A 338 4.91 -13.26 13.62
#